data_f1e02e2a16c87360e3f3df8b51134faa
#
_entry.id   f1e02e2a16c87360e3f3df8b51134faa
#
_cell.length_a   1.000
_cell.length_b   1.000
_cell.length_c   1.000
_cell.angle_alpha   90.00
_cell.angle_beta   90.00
_cell.angle_gamma   90.00
#
_symmetry.space_group_name_H-M   'P 1'
#
loop_
_entity.id
_entity.type
_entity.pdbx_description
1 polymer ?
#
loop_
_entity_poly.entity_id
_entity_poly.type
_entity_poly.pdbx_seq_one_letter_code
_entity_poly.pdbx_strand_id
1 'polypeptide(L)'
;LRTFIDNREALISAIRESSIKNNNKEKALKALEKLSLIESDENTIYKLIFPNKRSIYNGYALTSVNKVRQMILYFLSQMNVGYKTALNKLMFYADFLMFKEHGVGISGLTYSALPYGNVPNNFKVLYGVFEEVEEMDDEKPYFKPLKTYDLSVFNDNEIKVLEYVADKMAKQASSALSEANHKEDAWMKYKHDTKLLVPFTEAFSLSVDRE
;
A
#
# COMPACT_ATOMS: atom_id res chain seq x y z
N LEU A 1 6.41 8.38 9.44
CA LEU A 1 5.52 9.28 10.22
C LEU A 1 5.92 9.30 11.69
N ARG A 2 6.17 8.15 12.36
CA ARG A 2 6.62 8.10 13.76
C ARG A 2 7.92 8.89 13.98
N THR A 3 8.94 8.69 13.15
CA THR A 3 10.19 9.47 13.21
C THR A 3 9.95 10.97 13.06
N PHE A 4 8.89 11.35 12.38
CA PHE A 4 8.47 12.74 12.18
C PHE A 4 7.77 13.31 13.43
N ILE A 5 6.99 12.49 14.12
CA ILE A 5 6.27 12.85 15.36
C ILE A 5 7.26 13.01 16.51
N ASP A 6 8.16 12.03 16.67
CA ASP A 6 9.17 11.99 17.73
C ASP A 6 10.21 13.14 17.61
N ASN A 7 10.39 13.70 16.41
CA ASN A 7 11.32 14.81 16.15
C ASN A 7 10.63 16.13 15.78
N ARG A 8 9.37 16.33 16.15
CA ARG A 8 8.58 17.50 15.76
C ARG A 8 9.21 18.82 16.22
N GLU A 9 9.66 18.90 17.45
CA GLU A 9 10.31 20.09 17.99
C GLU A 9 11.62 20.40 17.25
N ALA A 10 12.41 19.37 16.95
CA ALA A 10 13.62 19.50 16.16
C ALA A 10 13.32 19.99 14.73
N LEU A 11 12.22 19.52 14.11
CA LEU A 11 11.79 19.97 12.78
C LEU A 11 11.30 21.43 12.81
N ILE A 12 10.53 21.82 13.83
CA ILE A 12 10.10 23.22 14.02
C ILE A 12 11.32 24.14 14.18
N SER A 13 12.31 23.72 14.98
CA SER A 13 13.57 24.46 15.14
C SER A 13 14.32 24.57 13.82
N ALA A 14 14.50 23.47 13.11
CA ALA A 14 15.16 23.42 11.80
C ALA A 14 14.47 24.32 10.76
N ILE A 15 13.12 24.36 10.73
CA ILE A 15 12.38 25.26 9.83
C ILE A 15 12.62 26.72 10.21
N ARG A 16 12.60 27.05 11.50
CA ARG A 16 12.83 28.43 11.99
C ARG A 16 14.23 28.92 11.69
N GLU A 17 15.22 28.05 11.83
CA GLU A 17 16.65 28.34 11.64
C GLU A 17 17.07 28.28 10.15
N SER A 18 16.27 27.66 9.29
CA SER A 18 16.57 27.54 7.87
C SER A 18 16.68 28.90 7.16
N SER A 19 17.40 28.95 6.05
CA SER A 19 17.50 30.14 5.18
C SER A 19 16.29 30.33 4.23
N ILE A 20 15.20 29.58 4.41
CA ILE A 20 14.00 29.66 3.61
C ILE A 20 13.28 30.99 3.83
N LYS A 21 12.65 31.56 2.78
CA LYS A 21 11.88 32.81 2.86
C LYS A 21 10.78 32.71 3.92
N ASN A 22 10.58 33.76 4.72
CA ASN A 22 9.65 33.80 5.86
C ASN A 22 8.23 33.32 5.52
N ASN A 23 7.69 33.69 4.37
CA ASN A 23 6.37 33.21 3.91
C ASN A 23 6.29 31.68 3.77
N ASN A 24 7.39 31.03 3.35
CA ASN A 24 7.45 29.56 3.24
C ASN A 24 7.65 28.90 4.61
N LYS A 25 8.38 29.55 5.53
CA LYS A 25 8.46 29.10 6.93
C LYS A 25 7.09 29.08 7.61
N GLU A 26 6.32 30.18 7.47
CA GLU A 26 4.96 30.25 8.03
C GLU A 26 4.04 29.19 7.43
N LYS A 27 4.10 28.95 6.12
CA LYS A 27 3.32 27.89 5.46
C LYS A 27 3.70 26.50 5.98
N ALA A 28 4.99 26.23 6.15
CA ALA A 28 5.48 24.96 6.68
C ALA A 28 5.07 24.76 8.14
N LEU A 29 5.18 25.80 8.98
CA LEU A 29 4.75 25.74 10.38
C LEU A 29 3.24 25.55 10.53
N LYS A 30 2.43 26.26 9.71
CA LYS A 30 0.96 26.06 9.66
C LYS A 30 0.58 24.65 9.16
N ALA A 31 1.35 24.09 8.23
CA ALA A 31 1.13 22.71 7.79
C ALA A 31 1.46 21.71 8.91
N LEU A 32 2.52 21.95 9.70
CA LEU A 32 2.85 21.15 10.88
C LEU A 32 1.81 21.28 12.00
N GLU A 33 1.25 22.46 12.22
CA GLU A 33 0.13 22.67 13.14
C GLU A 33 -1.11 21.89 12.71
N LYS A 34 -1.46 21.92 11.43
CA LYS A 34 -2.56 21.12 10.89
C LYS A 34 -2.33 19.62 11.05
N LEU A 35 -1.10 19.16 10.83
CA LEU A 35 -0.72 17.77 11.06
C LEU A 35 -0.90 17.38 12.53
N SER A 36 -0.58 18.26 13.49
CA SER A 36 -0.75 17.99 14.92
C SER A 36 -2.21 17.90 15.38
N LEU A 37 -3.10 18.64 14.73
CA LEU A 37 -4.55 18.50 14.95
C LEU A 37 -5.11 17.18 14.36
N ILE A 38 -4.41 16.64 13.37
CA ILE A 38 -4.73 15.35 12.75
C ILE A 38 -4.20 14.17 13.60
N GLU A 39 -3.10 14.36 14.34
CA GLU A 39 -2.48 13.34 15.19
C GLU A 39 -3.34 12.88 16.37
N SER A 40 -4.35 13.66 16.75
CA SER A 40 -5.25 13.30 17.86
C SER A 40 -6.31 12.26 17.48
N ASP A 41 -6.40 11.86 16.20
CA ASP A 41 -7.40 10.90 15.72
C ASP A 41 -6.80 9.94 14.69
N GLU A 42 -6.44 8.71 15.14
CA GLU A 42 -6.02 7.61 14.24
C GLU A 42 -6.98 7.44 13.06
N ASN A 43 -8.28 7.66 13.27
CA ASN A 43 -9.30 7.61 12.22
C ASN A 43 -9.06 8.64 11.11
N THR A 44 -8.42 9.76 11.37
CA THR A 44 -8.16 10.78 10.35
C THR A 44 -7.02 10.37 9.42
N ILE A 45 -5.96 9.76 9.93
CA ILE A 45 -4.88 9.19 9.10
C ILE A 45 -5.45 8.09 8.22
N TYR A 46 -6.26 7.21 8.77
CA TYR A 46 -6.91 6.15 8.00
C TYR A 46 -7.82 6.70 6.91
N LYS A 47 -8.62 7.74 7.17
CA LYS A 47 -9.47 8.40 6.15
C LYS A 47 -8.67 9.04 5.01
N LEU A 48 -7.44 9.49 5.25
CA LEU A 48 -6.56 10.07 4.22
C LEU A 48 -5.92 9.00 3.33
N ILE A 49 -5.65 7.81 3.89
CA ILE A 49 -4.97 6.72 3.20
C ILE A 49 -5.97 5.81 2.50
N PHE A 50 -7.14 5.58 3.12
CA PHE A 50 -8.09 4.57 2.69
C PHE A 50 -9.34 5.19 2.06
N PRO A 51 -9.73 4.74 0.85
CA PRO A 51 -11.01 5.13 0.25
C PRO A 51 -12.19 4.72 1.12
N ASN A 52 -13.17 5.62 1.27
CA ASN A 52 -14.38 5.35 2.07
C ASN A 52 -15.64 5.11 1.22
N LYS A 53 -15.49 5.09 -0.10
CA LYS A 53 -16.57 4.93 -1.08
C LYS A 53 -16.27 3.75 -2.00
N ARG A 54 -17.27 2.93 -2.28
CA ARG A 54 -17.19 1.87 -3.29
C ARG A 54 -17.09 2.48 -4.68
N SER A 55 -16.16 2.00 -5.48
CA SER A 55 -15.96 2.43 -6.86
C SER A 55 -15.26 1.34 -7.66
N ILE A 56 -15.24 1.50 -8.98
CA ILE A 56 -14.46 0.62 -9.85
C ILE A 56 -12.95 0.68 -9.57
N TYR A 57 -12.47 1.76 -8.94
CA TYR A 57 -11.05 1.97 -8.65
C TYR A 57 -10.59 1.29 -7.35
N ASN A 58 -11.52 0.78 -6.53
CA ASN A 58 -11.21 -0.02 -5.34
C ASN A 58 -11.92 -1.38 -5.34
N GLY A 59 -12.27 -1.86 -6.52
CA GLY A 59 -12.94 -3.14 -6.69
C GLY A 59 -14.28 -3.24 -5.96
N TYR A 60 -15.00 -2.14 -5.82
CA TYR A 60 -16.26 -2.04 -5.07
C TYR A 60 -16.19 -2.55 -3.62
N ALA A 61 -14.99 -2.79 -3.07
CA ALA A 61 -14.81 -3.13 -1.67
C ALA A 61 -14.84 -1.87 -0.80
N LEU A 62 -15.41 -1.97 0.40
CA LEU A 62 -15.16 -0.97 1.44
C LEU A 62 -13.80 -1.25 2.06
N THR A 63 -12.98 -0.23 2.19
CA THR A 63 -11.67 -0.41 2.80
C THR A 63 -11.82 -0.86 4.25
N SER A 64 -11.19 -1.98 4.57
CA SER A 64 -11.05 -2.49 5.92
C SER A 64 -9.59 -2.39 6.34
N VAL A 65 -9.29 -1.48 7.24
CA VAL A 65 -7.94 -1.30 7.80
C VAL A 65 -7.40 -2.61 8.36
N ASN A 66 -8.28 -3.39 9.04
CA ASN A 66 -7.90 -4.68 9.59
C ASN A 66 -7.54 -5.69 8.48
N LYS A 67 -8.36 -5.81 7.43
CA LYS A 67 -8.03 -6.69 6.28
C LYS A 67 -6.71 -6.28 5.63
N VAL A 68 -6.49 -4.99 5.36
CA VAL A 68 -5.23 -4.50 4.79
C VAL A 68 -4.04 -4.87 5.67
N ARG A 69 -4.15 -4.67 6.99
CA ARG A 69 -3.12 -5.07 7.97
C ARG A 69 -2.82 -6.56 7.88
N GLN A 70 -3.87 -7.39 7.92
CA GLN A 70 -3.70 -8.84 7.90
C GLN A 70 -3.16 -9.36 6.56
N MET A 71 -3.53 -8.75 5.42
CA MET A 71 -2.93 -9.05 4.12
C MET A 71 -1.42 -8.77 4.12
N ILE A 72 -1.01 -7.62 4.65
CA ILE A 72 0.42 -7.23 4.75
C ILE A 72 1.16 -8.24 5.63
N LEU A 73 0.68 -8.53 6.83
CA LEU A 73 1.31 -9.48 7.75
C LEU A 73 1.38 -10.89 7.13
N TYR A 74 0.32 -11.34 6.49
CA TYR A 74 0.26 -12.62 5.80
C TYR A 74 1.33 -12.71 4.71
N PHE A 75 1.35 -11.77 3.76
CA PHE A 75 2.34 -11.81 2.68
C PHE A 75 3.78 -11.69 3.19
N LEU A 76 4.05 -10.81 4.16
CA LEU A 76 5.37 -10.70 4.76
C LEU A 76 5.82 -12.01 5.40
N SER A 77 4.91 -12.78 6.00
CA SER A 77 5.22 -14.10 6.59
C SER A 77 5.54 -15.17 5.55
N GLN A 78 5.05 -15.01 4.29
CA GLN A 78 5.29 -15.94 3.19
C GLN A 78 6.53 -15.58 2.35
N MET A 79 7.04 -14.36 2.46
CA MET A 79 8.18 -13.85 1.71
C MET A 79 9.51 -14.25 2.37
N ASN A 80 10.54 -14.51 1.55
CA ASN A 80 11.90 -14.71 2.07
C ASN A 80 12.47 -13.39 2.64
N VAL A 81 12.24 -12.28 1.92
CA VAL A 81 12.58 -10.91 2.35
C VAL A 81 11.44 -9.99 1.91
N GLY A 82 10.88 -9.24 2.84
CA GLY A 82 9.72 -8.37 2.64
C GLY A 82 10.01 -7.08 1.87
N TYR A 83 10.61 -7.18 0.68
CA TYR A 83 10.85 -6.00 -0.13
C TYR A 83 9.56 -5.29 -0.53
N LYS A 84 9.53 -3.98 -0.35
CA LYS A 84 8.39 -3.10 -0.66
C LYS A 84 7.84 -3.32 -2.08
N THR A 85 8.74 -3.47 -3.06
CA THR A 85 8.35 -3.70 -4.46
C THR A 85 7.61 -5.01 -4.65
N ALA A 86 8.07 -6.10 -4.04
CA ALA A 86 7.39 -7.39 -4.12
C ALA A 86 6.05 -7.36 -3.37
N LEU A 87 6.02 -6.84 -2.15
CA LEU A 87 4.79 -6.71 -1.36
C LEU A 87 3.70 -5.93 -2.11
N ASN A 88 4.05 -4.82 -2.78
CA ASN A 88 3.12 -4.07 -3.64
C ASN A 88 2.49 -4.95 -4.73
N LYS A 89 3.25 -5.88 -5.32
CA LYS A 89 2.74 -6.78 -6.36
C LYS A 89 1.80 -7.83 -5.77
N LEU A 90 2.16 -8.40 -4.63
CA LEU A 90 1.29 -9.37 -3.96
C LEU A 90 -0.06 -8.75 -3.59
N MET A 91 -0.06 -7.53 -3.06
CA MET A 91 -1.28 -6.77 -2.76
C MET A 91 -2.12 -6.52 -4.04
N PHE A 92 -1.46 -6.07 -5.12
CA PHE A 92 -2.12 -5.83 -6.40
C PHE A 92 -2.76 -7.11 -6.96
N TYR A 93 -1.99 -8.20 -7.09
CA TYR A 93 -2.50 -9.43 -7.68
C TYR A 93 -3.62 -10.05 -6.85
N ALA A 94 -3.56 -9.99 -5.52
CA ALA A 94 -4.62 -10.50 -4.66
C ALA A 94 -5.93 -9.74 -4.86
N ASP A 95 -5.90 -8.42 -4.86
CA ASP A 95 -7.10 -7.60 -5.05
C ASP A 95 -7.69 -7.77 -6.47
N PHE A 96 -6.84 -7.74 -7.49
CA PHE A 96 -7.29 -7.85 -8.88
C PHE A 96 -7.78 -9.25 -9.22
N LEU A 97 -7.13 -10.31 -8.74
CA LEU A 97 -7.58 -11.68 -8.94
C LEU A 97 -8.92 -11.93 -8.24
N MET A 98 -9.07 -11.45 -7.00
CA MET A 98 -10.35 -11.54 -6.30
C MET A 98 -11.47 -10.84 -7.05
N PHE A 99 -11.18 -9.66 -7.62
CA PHE A 99 -12.16 -8.95 -8.45
C PHE A 99 -12.47 -9.70 -9.74
N LYS A 100 -11.47 -10.28 -10.42
CA LYS A 100 -11.64 -11.09 -11.63
C LYS A 100 -12.61 -12.24 -11.40
N GLU A 101 -12.50 -12.93 -10.27
CA GLU A 101 -13.27 -14.13 -9.95
C GLU A 101 -14.63 -13.84 -9.31
N HIS A 102 -14.71 -12.80 -8.48
CA HIS A 102 -15.86 -12.58 -7.60
C HIS A 102 -16.50 -11.18 -7.74
N GLY A 103 -15.98 -10.31 -8.60
CA GLY A 103 -16.52 -8.97 -8.85
C GLY A 103 -16.29 -7.96 -7.71
N VAL A 104 -15.50 -8.32 -6.69
CA VAL A 104 -15.18 -7.45 -5.55
C VAL A 104 -13.73 -7.65 -5.12
N GLY A 105 -13.02 -6.57 -4.78
CA GLY A 105 -11.65 -6.65 -4.23
C GLY A 105 -11.63 -7.06 -2.74
N ILE A 106 -10.45 -7.33 -2.19
CA ILE A 106 -10.25 -7.70 -0.78
C ILE A 106 -10.05 -6.47 0.10
N SER A 107 -9.04 -5.66 -0.25
CA SER A 107 -8.55 -4.57 0.60
C SER A 107 -9.39 -3.30 0.53
N GLY A 108 -9.99 -3.04 -0.62
CA GLY A 108 -10.63 -1.77 -0.96
C GLY A 108 -9.62 -0.64 -1.26
N LEU A 109 -8.34 -0.96 -1.43
CA LEU A 109 -7.31 -0.01 -1.84
C LEU A 109 -7.48 0.38 -3.31
N THR A 110 -6.95 1.55 -3.67
CA THR A 110 -6.80 1.98 -5.07
C THR A 110 -5.35 1.79 -5.51
N TYR A 111 -5.14 1.65 -6.81
CA TYR A 111 -3.83 1.35 -7.39
C TYR A 111 -3.45 2.34 -8.48
N SER A 112 -2.15 2.59 -8.63
CA SER A 112 -1.55 3.38 -9.72
C SER A 112 -0.39 2.63 -10.37
N ALA A 113 -0.17 2.90 -11.66
CA ALA A 113 0.94 2.33 -12.43
C ALA A 113 2.20 3.21 -12.25
N LEU A 114 3.18 2.74 -11.49
CA LEU A 114 4.46 3.41 -11.27
C LEU A 114 5.59 2.72 -12.05
N PRO A 115 6.82 3.30 -12.14
CA PRO A 115 7.92 2.73 -12.94
C PRO A 115 8.27 1.27 -12.63
N TYR A 116 8.05 0.80 -11.41
CA TYR A 116 8.30 -0.59 -11.03
C TYR A 116 7.02 -1.45 -10.97
N GLY A 117 5.94 -1.02 -11.65
CA GLY A 117 4.68 -1.73 -11.75
C GLY A 117 3.56 -1.14 -10.90
N ASN A 118 2.43 -1.82 -10.86
CA ASN A 118 1.26 -1.39 -10.08
C ASN A 118 1.53 -1.43 -8.58
N VAL A 119 1.09 -0.40 -7.87
CA VAL A 119 1.26 -0.24 -6.43
C VAL A 119 -0.02 0.31 -5.79
N PRO A 120 -0.32 -0.03 -4.53
CA PRO A 120 -1.36 0.65 -3.78
C PRO A 120 -1.06 2.15 -3.68
N ASN A 121 -2.07 2.99 -3.84
CA ASN A 121 -1.91 4.41 -3.59
C ASN A 121 -1.48 4.66 -2.15
N ASN A 122 -0.68 5.71 -1.95
CA ASN A 122 -0.11 6.03 -0.65
C ASN A 122 0.76 4.92 -0.04
N PHE A 123 1.26 3.97 -0.86
CA PHE A 123 2.10 2.84 -0.40
C PHE A 123 3.31 3.29 0.44
N LYS A 124 3.83 4.50 0.22
CA LYS A 124 4.93 5.06 1.01
C LYS A 124 4.58 5.26 2.48
N VAL A 125 3.30 5.51 2.76
CA VAL A 125 2.78 5.74 4.12
C VAL A 125 2.08 4.48 4.63
N LEU A 126 1.43 3.73 3.73
CA LEU A 126 0.60 2.57 4.05
C LEU A 126 1.28 1.56 4.97
N TYR A 127 2.53 1.22 4.69
CA TYR A 127 3.24 0.19 5.47
C TYR A 127 3.77 0.73 6.81
N GLY A 128 4.01 2.03 6.90
CA GLY A 128 4.50 2.67 8.12
C GLY A 128 3.42 3.04 9.15
N VAL A 129 2.11 2.85 8.83
CA VAL A 129 1.03 3.14 9.78
C VAL A 129 0.71 1.97 10.71
N PHE A 130 1.21 0.77 10.41
CA PHE A 130 0.96 -0.42 11.21
C PHE A 130 2.13 -0.68 12.14
N GLU A 131 1.88 -0.65 13.45
CA GLU A 131 2.88 -0.95 14.50
C GLU A 131 3.40 -2.39 14.42
N GLU A 132 2.65 -3.26 13.77
CA GLU A 132 2.99 -4.66 13.58
C GLU A 132 3.98 -4.90 12.44
N VAL A 133 4.41 -3.84 11.75
CA VAL A 133 5.35 -3.92 10.61
C VAL A 133 6.53 -3.00 10.89
N GLU A 134 7.73 -3.53 10.84
CA GLU A 134 8.98 -2.80 11.01
C GLU A 134 9.72 -2.68 9.68
N GLU A 135 10.18 -1.48 9.34
CA GLU A 135 11.07 -1.24 8.19
C GLU A 135 12.52 -1.42 8.66
N MET A 136 13.22 -2.33 8.01
CA MET A 136 14.59 -2.73 8.33
C MET A 136 15.52 -2.25 7.22
N ASP A 137 16.76 -1.91 7.55
CA ASP A 137 17.86 -1.57 6.64
C ASP A 137 17.65 -0.26 5.85
N ASP A 138 18.48 0.74 6.13
CA ASP A 138 18.41 2.07 5.51
C ASP A 138 18.90 2.09 4.04
N GLU A 139 19.82 1.18 3.67
CA GLU A 139 20.38 1.14 2.31
C GLU A 139 19.48 0.36 1.35
N LYS A 140 18.88 -0.73 1.81
CA LYS A 140 17.98 -1.59 1.03
C LYS A 140 16.73 -1.96 1.83
N PRO A 141 15.81 -1.02 2.00
CA PRO A 141 14.68 -1.18 2.91
C PRO A 141 13.80 -2.39 2.60
N TYR A 142 13.51 -3.20 3.62
CA TYR A 142 12.55 -4.27 3.59
C TYR A 142 11.70 -4.27 4.86
N PHE A 143 10.52 -4.90 4.81
CA PHE A 143 9.61 -4.99 5.93
C PHE A 143 9.70 -6.34 6.61
N LYS A 144 9.54 -6.31 7.94
CA LYS A 144 9.47 -7.50 8.79
C LYS A 144 8.18 -7.47 9.60
N PRO A 145 7.41 -8.56 9.65
CA PRO A 145 6.25 -8.64 10.53
C PRO A 145 6.72 -8.82 11.97
N LEU A 146 6.17 -8.04 12.89
CA LEU A 146 6.40 -8.15 14.34
C LEU A 146 5.36 -9.02 15.04
N LYS A 147 4.24 -9.31 14.36
CA LYS A 147 3.15 -10.16 14.85
C LYS A 147 2.75 -11.19 13.80
N THR A 148 2.11 -12.24 14.26
CA THR A 148 1.44 -13.21 13.39
C THR A 148 0.20 -12.59 12.75
N TYR A 149 -0.18 -13.11 11.59
CA TYR A 149 -1.42 -12.73 10.90
C TYR A 149 -2.63 -13.50 11.44
N ASP A 150 -3.82 -12.95 11.18
CA ASP A 150 -5.09 -13.58 11.47
C ASP A 150 -5.94 -13.67 10.20
N LEU A 151 -6.15 -14.89 9.69
CA LEU A 151 -6.96 -15.12 8.50
C LEU A 151 -8.46 -15.14 8.79
N SER A 152 -8.90 -15.17 10.04
CA SER A 152 -10.32 -15.21 10.38
C SER A 152 -11.09 -13.93 9.96
N VAL A 153 -10.38 -12.87 9.62
CA VAL A 153 -10.97 -11.61 9.10
C VAL A 153 -11.40 -11.71 7.64
N PHE A 154 -10.99 -12.77 6.93
CA PHE A 154 -11.28 -13.01 5.53
C PHE A 154 -12.33 -14.11 5.36
N ASN A 155 -13.09 -14.06 4.28
CA ASN A 155 -13.93 -15.18 3.87
C ASN A 155 -13.11 -16.24 3.10
N ASP A 156 -13.69 -17.40 2.87
CA ASP A 156 -13.02 -18.55 2.24
C ASP A 156 -12.48 -18.24 0.84
N ASN A 157 -13.17 -17.41 0.04
CA ASN A 157 -12.72 -17.04 -1.29
C ASN A 157 -11.52 -16.11 -1.22
N GLU A 158 -11.53 -15.15 -0.31
CA GLU A 158 -10.41 -14.25 -0.06
C GLU A 158 -9.17 -15.03 0.41
N ILE A 159 -9.35 -15.98 1.34
CA ILE A 159 -8.25 -16.85 1.81
C ILE A 159 -7.63 -17.63 0.64
N LYS A 160 -8.45 -18.29 -0.19
CA LYS A 160 -7.98 -19.03 -1.34
C LYS A 160 -7.18 -18.18 -2.34
N VAL A 161 -7.60 -16.93 -2.55
CA VAL A 161 -6.86 -15.99 -3.41
C VAL A 161 -5.54 -15.58 -2.77
N LEU A 162 -5.54 -15.26 -1.47
CA LEU A 162 -4.31 -14.90 -0.74
C LEU A 162 -3.29 -16.04 -0.77
N GLU A 163 -3.73 -17.26 -0.49
CA GLU A 163 -2.89 -18.47 -0.54
C GLU A 163 -2.31 -18.73 -1.93
N TYR A 164 -3.15 -18.62 -2.97
CA TYR A 164 -2.70 -18.80 -4.34
C TYR A 164 -1.64 -17.77 -4.75
N VAL A 165 -1.87 -16.49 -4.47
CA VAL A 165 -0.91 -15.42 -4.77
C VAL A 165 0.38 -15.62 -3.98
N ALA A 166 0.30 -16.00 -2.72
CA ALA A 166 1.47 -16.28 -1.90
C ALA A 166 2.28 -17.47 -2.44
N ASP A 167 1.61 -18.59 -2.77
CA ASP A 167 2.27 -19.78 -3.32
C ASP A 167 3.00 -19.48 -4.63
N LYS A 168 2.34 -18.77 -5.54
CA LYS A 168 2.88 -18.46 -6.86
C LYS A 168 3.97 -17.38 -6.85
N MET A 169 3.89 -16.40 -5.95
CA MET A 169 4.63 -15.14 -6.10
C MET A 169 5.49 -14.74 -4.91
N ALA A 170 5.15 -15.13 -3.66
CA ALA A 170 5.80 -14.55 -2.48
C ALA A 170 7.31 -14.83 -2.40
N LYS A 171 7.79 -15.90 -3.02
CA LYS A 171 9.21 -16.28 -3.04
C LYS A 171 9.97 -15.81 -4.28
N GLN A 172 9.28 -15.15 -5.21
CA GLN A 172 9.92 -14.64 -6.43
C GLN A 172 10.74 -13.38 -6.13
N ALA A 173 11.77 -13.13 -6.96
CA ALA A 173 12.56 -11.91 -6.90
C ALA A 173 11.68 -10.69 -7.27
N SER A 174 11.92 -9.55 -6.61
CA SER A 174 11.17 -8.32 -6.86
C SER A 174 11.27 -7.85 -8.33
N SER A 175 12.41 -8.09 -8.99
CA SER A 175 12.60 -7.80 -10.43
C SER A 175 11.68 -8.66 -11.29
N ALA A 176 11.61 -9.97 -11.05
CA ALA A 176 10.76 -10.89 -11.80
C ALA A 176 9.28 -10.51 -11.65
N LEU A 177 8.83 -10.17 -10.43
CA LEU A 177 7.48 -9.68 -10.19
C LEU A 177 7.19 -8.35 -10.90
N SER A 178 8.17 -7.45 -10.97
CA SER A 178 8.02 -6.19 -11.71
C SER A 178 7.93 -6.43 -13.22
N GLU A 179 8.77 -7.31 -13.78
CA GLU A 179 8.74 -7.69 -15.20
C GLU A 179 7.42 -8.36 -15.58
N ALA A 180 6.89 -9.25 -14.75
CA ALA A 180 5.58 -9.86 -14.96
C ALA A 180 4.48 -8.79 -14.93
N ASN A 181 4.49 -7.90 -13.93
CA ASN A 181 3.49 -6.86 -13.79
C ASN A 181 3.54 -5.82 -14.93
N HIS A 182 4.71 -5.57 -15.53
CA HIS A 182 4.85 -4.69 -16.70
C HIS A 182 4.21 -5.23 -17.97
N LYS A 183 3.84 -6.51 -18.00
CA LYS A 183 3.12 -7.14 -19.12
C LYS A 183 1.60 -7.05 -18.95
N GLU A 184 1.12 -6.70 -17.75
CA GLU A 184 -0.31 -6.57 -17.49
C GLU A 184 -0.88 -5.29 -18.13
N ASP A 185 -2.06 -5.39 -18.70
CA ASP A 185 -2.82 -4.25 -19.24
C ASP A 185 -3.01 -3.16 -18.20
N ALA A 186 -3.26 -3.56 -16.96
CA ALA A 186 -3.36 -2.69 -15.78
C ALA A 186 -2.14 -1.78 -15.58
N TRP A 187 -0.96 -2.15 -16.06
CA TRP A 187 0.22 -1.30 -16.07
C TRP A 187 0.45 -0.61 -17.41
N MET A 188 0.35 -1.36 -18.50
CA MET A 188 0.68 -0.89 -19.85
C MET A 188 -0.15 0.33 -20.27
N LYS A 189 -1.44 0.33 -19.95
CA LYS A 189 -2.38 1.41 -20.30
C LYS A 189 -2.19 2.66 -19.46
N TYR A 190 -1.71 2.54 -18.21
CA TYR A 190 -1.71 3.64 -17.23
C TYR A 190 -0.31 4.15 -16.88
N LYS A 191 0.77 3.50 -17.31
CA LYS A 191 2.17 3.87 -16.98
C LYS A 191 2.60 5.27 -17.40
N HIS A 192 1.88 5.90 -18.32
CA HIS A 192 2.21 7.21 -18.87
C HIS A 192 1.77 8.37 -17.97
N ASP A 193 0.82 8.13 -17.06
CA ASP A 193 0.37 9.10 -16.08
C ASP A 193 0.19 8.45 -14.71
N THR A 194 1.17 8.64 -13.85
CA THR A 194 1.19 8.06 -12.49
C THR A 194 0.12 8.62 -11.55
N LYS A 195 -0.63 9.65 -11.96
CA LYS A 195 -1.74 10.21 -11.19
C LYS A 195 -3.05 9.47 -11.47
N LEU A 196 -3.13 8.72 -12.55
CA LEU A 196 -4.30 7.94 -12.89
C LEU A 196 -4.44 6.73 -11.97
N LEU A 197 -5.68 6.49 -11.55
CA LEU A 197 -6.04 5.26 -10.87
C LEU A 197 -6.27 4.15 -11.90
N VAL A 198 -5.78 2.97 -11.61
CA VAL A 198 -6.04 1.77 -12.40
C VAL A 198 -7.43 1.23 -12.03
N PRO A 199 -8.39 1.16 -12.97
CA PRO A 199 -9.70 0.58 -12.68
C PRO A 199 -9.60 -0.94 -12.57
N PHE A 200 -10.39 -1.52 -11.70
CA PHE A 200 -10.40 -2.97 -11.50
C PHE A 200 -10.97 -3.75 -12.70
N THR A 201 -11.57 -3.09 -13.69
CA THR A 201 -11.92 -3.73 -14.97
C THR A 201 -10.71 -4.31 -15.70
N GLU A 202 -9.50 -3.80 -15.46
CA GLU A 202 -8.28 -4.38 -16.00
C GLU A 202 -7.95 -5.76 -15.43
N ALA A 203 -8.62 -6.17 -14.35
CA ALA A 203 -8.50 -7.53 -13.80
C ALA A 203 -8.91 -8.62 -14.80
N PHE A 204 -9.85 -8.32 -15.71
CA PHE A 204 -10.32 -9.31 -16.70
C PHE A 204 -9.27 -9.68 -17.77
N SER A 205 -8.23 -8.83 -17.95
CA SER A 205 -7.08 -9.12 -18.80
C SER A 205 -5.85 -9.62 -18.02
N LEU A 206 -5.99 -9.85 -16.71
CA LEU A 206 -4.89 -10.31 -15.86
C LEU A 206 -4.36 -11.66 -16.37
N SER A 207 -3.04 -11.77 -16.54
CA SER A 207 -2.37 -12.98 -17.02
C SER A 207 -2.39 -14.13 -16.00
N VAL A 208 -2.69 -13.81 -14.74
CA VAL A 208 -2.80 -14.77 -13.64
C VAL A 208 -4.24 -15.26 -13.54
N ASP A 209 -4.39 -16.57 -13.46
CA ASP A 209 -5.68 -17.25 -13.30
C ASP A 209 -5.56 -18.44 -12.34
N ARG A 210 -6.61 -18.73 -11.59
CA ARG A 210 -6.74 -19.97 -10.82
C ARG A 210 -7.61 -20.91 -11.66
N GLU A 211 -7.02 -21.99 -12.16
CA GLU A 211 -7.74 -23.09 -12.79
C GLU A 211 -8.59 -23.88 -11.78
#